data_4c0f93d75dda7a3b5417307cfdaa88b2
#
_entry.id   4c0f93d75dda7a3b5417307cfdaa88b2
#
_cell.length_a   1.000
_cell.length_b   1.000
_cell.length_c   1.000
_cell.angle_alpha   90.00
_cell.angle_beta   90.00
_cell.angle_gamma   90.00
#
_symmetry.space_group_name_H-M   'P 1'
#
loop_
_entity.id
_entity.type
_entity.pdbx_description
1 polymer ?
#
loop_
_entity_poly.entity_id
_entity_poly.type
_entity_poly.pdbx_seq_one_letter_code
_entity_poly.pdbx_strand_id
1 'polypeptide(L)'
;MGAAIAAKAEIPRASTAERKTRVFISYSRKDSIFSNRLVDALNARGFEAYLDKKDILPGEPWRERLEALILSADAVGVVISPDSIASQVCAWEVERTEELQKKLLPLVHRSVADANLPRRLARLNYIFLREEDDFDAGLTTFAVAIETDIAWIRQHTRIGELAQRWDGAGRPAVGGRLLRGEELTDAETWLLTSPKGAPDPTEVQRAYVQASRVLARSQTRRLRGLLGALAFGVVALVGWLNQSYVLEFSYWLTTVWPWELTSEAERTLKPKDSFRECARNCPEMIVVPAGEFMMGSPATEMGRDKNEDPQHKVTFASPFAVSKFEVTFEQWDACVAVGGCIATSDSGFGRGKQPVINVSWDDAQQYVAWFSKMTGRTYRLLSEAEWEYASRAGSKTAYPWGDAIGKGNANCDGCGGELDGRRPVPVGSFAANAFGLHDMNGNVWEWCEDGWHPDYQSAPQDGSVWQGGDLSRRVLRGGSWNGDPQLLRSAKRDWDIPGSRNYNFGFRVARTLLPPTP
;
A
#
# COMPACT_ATOMS: atom_id res chain seq x y z
N MET A 1 -25.26 -29.27 9.76
CA MET A 1 -24.30 -30.28 9.25
C MET A 1 -22.92 -29.69 9.42
N GLY A 2 -22.19 -30.20 10.42
CA GLY A 2 -20.91 -29.67 10.84
C GLY A 2 -19.77 -30.15 9.93
N ALA A 3 -18.84 -29.26 9.64
CA ALA A 3 -17.55 -29.59 9.07
C ALA A 3 -16.52 -29.68 10.19
N ALA A 4 -15.96 -30.89 10.37
CA ALA A 4 -14.97 -31.21 11.38
C ALA A 4 -13.65 -30.49 11.09
N ILE A 5 -13.13 -29.82 12.11
CA ILE A 5 -11.77 -29.26 12.15
C ILE A 5 -10.83 -30.47 12.32
N ALA A 6 -10.02 -30.75 11.28
CA ALA A 6 -8.97 -31.75 11.35
C ALA A 6 -7.86 -31.27 12.28
N ALA A 7 -7.69 -31.95 13.42
CA ALA A 7 -6.57 -31.79 14.33
C ALA A 7 -5.26 -32.13 13.60
N LYS A 8 -4.33 -31.16 13.57
CA LYS A 8 -2.96 -31.33 13.11
C LYS A 8 -2.24 -32.28 14.08
N ALA A 9 -1.93 -33.49 13.63
CA ALA A 9 -1.13 -34.43 14.40
C ALA A 9 0.27 -33.82 14.63
N GLU A 10 0.62 -33.57 15.89
CA GLU A 10 1.99 -33.25 16.30
C GLU A 10 2.86 -34.49 16.03
N ILE A 11 3.83 -34.33 15.16
CA ILE A 11 4.91 -35.29 14.97
C ILE A 11 5.71 -35.31 16.29
N PRO A 12 5.90 -36.48 16.94
CA PRO A 12 6.68 -36.53 18.17
C PRO A 12 8.11 -36.05 17.86
N ARG A 13 8.58 -35.01 18.56
CA ARG A 13 9.99 -34.66 18.58
C ARG A 13 10.78 -35.89 19.02
N ALA A 14 11.62 -36.42 18.15
CA ALA A 14 12.61 -37.40 18.52
C ALA A 14 13.40 -36.84 19.71
N SER A 15 13.37 -37.51 20.86
CA SER A 15 14.19 -37.19 22.00
C SER A 15 15.64 -37.25 21.51
N THR A 16 16.31 -36.10 21.43
CA THR A 16 17.76 -36.03 21.32
C THR A 16 18.29 -36.64 22.60
N ALA A 17 18.69 -37.90 22.58
CA ALA A 17 19.52 -38.44 23.64
C ALA A 17 20.70 -37.49 23.80
N GLU A 18 20.83 -36.86 24.98
CA GLU A 18 21.88 -35.88 25.23
C GLU A 18 23.23 -36.57 24.96
N ARG A 19 23.94 -36.12 23.92
CA ARG A 19 25.28 -36.59 23.61
C ARG A 19 26.16 -36.35 24.81
N LYS A 20 26.85 -37.40 25.28
CA LYS A 20 27.84 -37.27 26.35
C LYS A 20 28.91 -36.24 25.96
N THR A 21 29.39 -35.48 26.97
CA THR A 21 30.49 -34.53 26.78
C THR A 21 31.77 -35.26 26.52
N ARG A 22 32.45 -34.97 25.43
CA ARG A 22 33.69 -35.64 25.00
C ARG A 22 34.92 -34.93 25.56
N VAL A 23 35.78 -35.69 26.22
CA VAL A 23 36.99 -35.18 26.85
C VAL A 23 38.20 -35.97 26.34
N PHE A 24 39.08 -35.29 25.60
CA PHE A 24 40.38 -35.86 25.24
C PHE A 24 41.39 -35.59 26.33
N ILE A 25 42.18 -36.59 26.76
CA ILE A 25 43.25 -36.47 27.76
C ILE A 25 44.60 -36.61 27.09
N SER A 26 45.32 -35.49 27.00
CA SER A 26 46.73 -35.42 26.59
C SER A 26 47.64 -35.82 27.75
N TYR A 27 48.53 -36.79 27.54
CA TYR A 27 49.38 -37.29 28.60
C TYR A 27 50.72 -37.91 28.09
N SER A 28 51.72 -37.99 28.93
CA SER A 28 52.93 -38.76 28.66
C SER A 28 52.64 -40.25 28.87
N ARG A 29 53.18 -41.13 28.03
CA ARG A 29 53.09 -42.59 28.20
C ARG A 29 53.54 -43.09 29.57
N LYS A 30 54.44 -42.34 30.23
CA LYS A 30 54.89 -42.65 31.59
C LYS A 30 53.82 -42.37 32.66
N ASP A 31 52.86 -41.52 32.37
CA ASP A 31 51.73 -41.20 33.24
C ASP A 31 50.48 -42.06 32.93
N SER A 32 50.62 -43.17 32.18
CA SER A 32 49.53 -43.99 31.68
C SER A 32 48.62 -44.60 32.76
N ILE A 33 49.20 -44.97 33.93
CA ILE A 33 48.40 -45.54 35.03
C ILE A 33 47.43 -44.46 35.58
N PHE A 34 47.92 -43.27 35.82
CA PHE A 34 47.11 -42.15 36.27
C PHE A 34 46.07 -41.75 35.23
N SER A 35 46.48 -41.60 33.98
CA SER A 35 45.61 -41.17 32.90
C SER A 35 44.47 -42.16 32.62
N ASN A 36 44.71 -43.46 32.70
CA ASN A 36 43.64 -44.48 32.61
C ASN A 36 42.69 -44.38 33.82
N ARG A 37 43.17 -44.22 35.04
CA ARG A 37 42.35 -44.00 36.24
C ARG A 37 41.47 -42.75 36.09
N LEU A 38 42.02 -41.67 35.56
CA LEU A 38 41.30 -40.42 35.30
C LEU A 38 40.18 -40.61 34.27
N VAL A 39 40.48 -41.29 33.16
CA VAL A 39 39.49 -41.58 32.10
C VAL A 39 38.38 -42.49 32.63
N ASP A 40 38.71 -43.55 33.38
CA ASP A 40 37.70 -44.44 33.95
C ASP A 40 36.80 -43.68 34.95
N ALA A 41 37.37 -42.78 35.77
CA ALA A 41 36.61 -41.98 36.72
C ALA A 41 35.72 -40.95 36.05
N LEU A 42 36.14 -40.33 34.94
CA LEU A 42 35.31 -39.42 34.11
C LEU A 42 34.16 -40.17 33.44
N ASN A 43 34.45 -41.36 32.86
CA ASN A 43 33.44 -42.19 32.22
C ASN A 43 32.39 -42.67 33.23
N ALA A 44 32.78 -43.01 34.47
CA ALA A 44 31.86 -43.30 35.57
C ALA A 44 30.94 -42.13 35.95
N ARG A 45 31.37 -40.88 35.73
CA ARG A 45 30.60 -39.65 35.94
C ARG A 45 29.77 -39.23 34.74
N GLY A 46 29.71 -40.04 33.66
CA GLY A 46 28.87 -39.82 32.51
C GLY A 46 29.51 -39.07 31.35
N PHE A 47 30.80 -38.69 31.43
CA PHE A 47 31.57 -38.17 30.32
C PHE A 47 31.93 -39.26 29.29
N GLU A 48 32.35 -38.89 28.09
CA GLU A 48 33.01 -39.74 27.11
C GLU A 48 34.47 -39.32 27.02
N ALA A 49 35.26 -39.81 28.01
CA ALA A 49 36.69 -39.51 28.10
C ALA A 49 37.53 -40.59 27.40
N TYR A 50 38.58 -40.16 26.69
CA TYR A 50 39.44 -41.06 25.90
C TYR A 50 40.90 -40.56 25.85
N LEU A 51 41.80 -41.52 25.50
CA LEU A 51 43.25 -41.36 25.35
C LEU A 51 43.67 -41.69 23.92
N ASP A 52 44.83 -41.22 23.52
CA ASP A 52 45.42 -41.49 22.20
C ASP A 52 45.70 -42.97 21.87
N LYS A 53 45.92 -43.83 22.91
CA LYS A 53 46.50 -45.13 22.75
C LYS A 53 45.63 -46.26 22.18
N LYS A 54 44.30 -46.17 22.34
CA LYS A 54 43.41 -47.31 21.95
C LYS A 54 42.93 -47.25 20.48
N ASP A 55 43.08 -46.10 19.81
CA ASP A 55 42.41 -45.87 18.53
C ASP A 55 43.36 -45.63 17.34
N ILE A 56 44.70 -45.67 17.55
CA ILE A 56 45.67 -45.52 16.47
C ILE A 56 46.25 -46.89 16.11
N LEU A 57 45.91 -47.40 14.92
CA LEU A 57 46.42 -48.69 14.41
C LEU A 57 47.87 -48.54 13.91
N PRO A 58 48.68 -49.63 13.99
CA PRO A 58 50.01 -49.60 13.40
C PRO A 58 49.99 -49.27 11.93
N GLY A 59 50.71 -48.23 11.50
CA GLY A 59 50.77 -47.76 10.11
C GLY A 59 49.82 -46.61 9.77
N GLU A 60 48.93 -46.20 10.67
CA GLU A 60 48.13 -44.96 10.49
C GLU A 60 48.95 -43.68 10.71
N PRO A 61 48.63 -42.58 9.94
CA PRO A 61 49.24 -41.30 10.18
C PRO A 61 48.74 -40.70 11.52
N TRP A 62 49.50 -40.93 12.59
CA TRP A 62 49.10 -40.63 13.98
C TRP A 62 48.70 -39.19 14.22
N ARG A 63 49.30 -38.22 13.50
CA ARG A 63 48.96 -36.79 13.64
C ARG A 63 47.54 -36.49 13.18
N GLU A 64 47.15 -37.02 12.03
CA GLU A 64 45.79 -36.80 11.49
C GLU A 64 44.73 -37.40 12.41
N ARG A 65 45.06 -38.58 13.00
CA ARG A 65 44.15 -39.25 13.93
C ARG A 65 44.02 -38.48 15.24
N LEU A 66 45.11 -38.02 15.82
CA LEU A 66 45.10 -37.16 17.03
C LEU A 66 44.38 -35.85 16.80
N GLU A 67 44.60 -35.24 15.66
CA GLU A 67 43.85 -34.02 15.26
C GLU A 67 42.36 -34.27 15.22
N ALA A 68 41.92 -35.38 14.65
CA ALA A 68 40.49 -35.74 14.61
C ALA A 68 39.92 -35.99 16.02
N LEU A 69 40.70 -36.58 16.94
CA LEU A 69 40.29 -36.78 18.32
C LEU A 69 40.18 -35.43 19.07
N ILE A 70 41.14 -34.54 18.92
CA ILE A 70 41.09 -33.18 19.51
C ILE A 70 39.95 -32.38 18.93
N LEU A 71 39.73 -32.44 17.62
CA LEU A 71 38.64 -31.76 16.91
C LEU A 71 37.26 -32.21 17.43
N SER A 72 37.09 -33.50 17.68
CA SER A 72 35.84 -34.07 18.18
C SER A 72 35.59 -33.85 19.67
N ALA A 73 36.61 -33.51 20.44
CA ALA A 73 36.52 -33.25 21.87
C ALA A 73 35.81 -31.90 22.18
N ASP A 74 35.02 -31.88 23.25
CA ASP A 74 34.41 -30.66 23.80
C ASP A 74 35.41 -29.95 24.73
N ALA A 75 36.27 -30.71 25.43
CA ALA A 75 37.37 -30.20 26.25
C ALA A 75 38.60 -31.11 26.14
N VAL A 76 39.75 -30.55 26.36
CA VAL A 76 41.04 -31.27 26.40
C VAL A 76 41.67 -31.06 27.78
N GLY A 77 41.84 -32.16 28.52
CA GLY A 77 42.60 -32.20 29.76
C GLY A 77 44.08 -32.51 29.46
N VAL A 78 44.98 -31.67 29.95
CA VAL A 78 46.43 -31.87 29.79
C VAL A 78 47.04 -32.29 31.10
N VAL A 79 47.49 -33.51 31.17
CA VAL A 79 48.21 -34.05 32.35
C VAL A 79 49.61 -33.48 32.40
N ILE A 80 49.87 -32.61 33.41
CA ILE A 80 51.15 -31.98 33.63
C ILE A 80 52.03 -32.84 34.54
N SER A 81 53.16 -33.24 34.01
CA SER A 81 54.23 -33.93 34.69
C SER A 81 55.57 -33.58 34.06
N PRO A 82 56.73 -33.87 34.71
CA PRO A 82 58.03 -33.68 34.08
C PRO A 82 58.18 -34.42 32.73
N ASP A 83 57.54 -35.58 32.60
CA ASP A 83 57.59 -36.40 31.39
C ASP A 83 56.65 -35.85 30.27
N SER A 84 55.50 -35.32 30.61
CA SER A 84 54.60 -34.74 29.62
C SER A 84 55.14 -33.42 29.04
N ILE A 85 55.80 -32.61 29.87
CA ILE A 85 56.43 -31.35 29.43
C ILE A 85 57.62 -31.62 28.49
N ALA A 86 58.38 -32.70 28.74
CA ALA A 86 59.46 -33.08 27.88
C ALA A 86 58.99 -33.77 26.56
N SER A 87 57.69 -34.10 26.45
CA SER A 87 57.13 -34.82 25.31
C SER A 87 56.83 -33.89 24.14
N GLN A 88 57.45 -34.13 22.99
CA GLN A 88 57.13 -33.42 21.73
C GLN A 88 55.70 -33.66 21.27
N VAL A 89 55.14 -34.83 21.56
CA VAL A 89 53.74 -35.15 21.19
C VAL A 89 52.77 -34.36 22.04
N CYS A 90 52.96 -34.29 23.37
CA CYS A 90 52.10 -33.48 24.24
C CYS A 90 52.22 -31.99 23.92
N ALA A 91 53.42 -31.52 23.56
CA ALA A 91 53.59 -30.12 23.14
C ALA A 91 52.79 -29.82 21.84
N TRP A 92 52.82 -30.72 20.87
CA TRP A 92 52.04 -30.61 19.63
C TRP A 92 50.53 -30.68 19.91
N GLU A 93 50.07 -31.58 20.80
CA GLU A 93 48.66 -31.71 21.18
C GLU A 93 48.13 -30.42 21.84
N VAL A 94 48.91 -29.81 22.71
CA VAL A 94 48.57 -28.50 23.31
C VAL A 94 48.50 -27.40 22.25
N GLU A 95 49.47 -27.33 21.35
CA GLU A 95 49.49 -26.37 20.26
C GLU A 95 48.28 -26.55 19.34
N ARG A 96 47.98 -27.80 18.94
CA ARG A 96 46.83 -28.11 18.08
C ARG A 96 45.49 -27.82 18.76
N THR A 97 45.40 -28.07 20.08
CA THR A 97 44.23 -27.73 20.90
C THR A 97 43.94 -26.22 20.87
N GLU A 98 44.96 -25.37 20.95
CA GLU A 98 44.82 -23.92 20.87
C GLU A 98 44.48 -23.46 19.45
N GLU A 99 45.12 -23.98 18.41
CA GLU A 99 44.78 -23.66 17.01
C GLU A 99 43.34 -23.97 16.68
N LEU A 100 42.82 -25.09 17.22
CA LEU A 100 41.41 -25.49 17.07
C LEU A 100 40.48 -24.76 18.06
N GLN A 101 41.04 -23.84 18.88
CA GLN A 101 40.29 -23.06 19.88
C GLN A 101 39.44 -23.99 20.77
N LYS A 102 40.02 -25.08 21.25
CA LYS A 102 39.37 -26.01 22.18
C LYS A 102 39.57 -25.57 23.63
N LYS A 103 38.60 -25.96 24.48
CA LYS A 103 38.74 -25.71 25.92
C LYS A 103 39.87 -26.54 26.47
N LEU A 104 40.94 -25.87 26.97
CA LEU A 104 42.13 -26.48 27.49
C LEU A 104 42.13 -26.39 29.03
N LEU A 105 42.28 -27.55 29.70
CA LEU A 105 42.20 -27.69 31.15
C LEU A 105 43.47 -28.38 31.66
N PRO A 106 44.40 -27.64 32.35
CA PRO A 106 45.64 -28.20 32.83
C PRO A 106 45.45 -28.97 34.16
N LEU A 107 45.93 -30.22 34.22
CA LEU A 107 45.79 -31.13 35.32
C LEU A 107 47.19 -31.47 35.88
N VAL A 108 47.56 -30.98 37.04
CA VAL A 108 48.87 -31.25 37.64
C VAL A 108 48.84 -32.59 38.35
N HIS A 109 49.54 -33.58 37.77
CA HIS A 109 49.73 -34.91 38.34
C HIS A 109 51.02 -35.03 39.13
N ARG A 110 52.10 -34.48 38.59
CA ARG A 110 53.38 -34.36 39.28
C ARG A 110 53.94 -32.99 39.14
N SER A 111 54.47 -32.44 40.25
CA SER A 111 54.95 -31.03 40.30
C SER A 111 56.09 -30.80 39.31
N VAL A 112 56.00 -29.67 38.63
CA VAL A 112 56.98 -29.17 37.67
C VAL A 112 57.36 -27.76 38.05
N ALA A 113 58.64 -27.37 37.93
CA ALA A 113 59.06 -26.00 38.16
C ALA A 113 58.41 -25.08 37.11
N ASP A 114 57.90 -23.93 37.57
CA ASP A 114 57.18 -22.96 36.72
C ASP A 114 58.02 -22.51 35.50
N ALA A 115 59.33 -22.44 35.64
CA ALA A 115 60.26 -22.05 34.58
C ALA A 115 60.27 -23.03 33.39
N ASN A 116 59.82 -24.28 33.58
CA ASN A 116 59.79 -25.34 32.56
C ASN A 116 58.42 -25.50 31.91
N LEU A 117 57.40 -24.78 32.38
CA LEU A 117 56.04 -24.85 31.83
C LEU A 117 55.95 -24.06 30.52
N PRO A 118 55.31 -24.64 29.48
CA PRO A 118 55.00 -23.89 28.29
C PRO A 118 54.22 -22.62 28.63
N ARG A 119 54.57 -21.46 28.06
CA ARG A 119 53.94 -20.14 28.34
C ARG A 119 52.42 -20.18 28.21
N ARG A 120 51.91 -21.08 27.39
CA ARG A 120 50.48 -21.28 27.13
C ARG A 120 49.76 -21.88 28.32
N LEU A 121 50.30 -22.89 28.92
CA LEU A 121 49.75 -23.53 30.15
C LEU A 121 49.94 -22.66 31.39
N ALA A 122 51.04 -21.91 31.46
CA ALA A 122 51.36 -21.04 32.58
C ALA A 122 50.35 -19.89 32.85
N ARG A 123 49.44 -19.61 31.90
CA ARG A 123 48.40 -18.57 32.03
C ARG A 123 47.06 -19.11 32.52
N LEU A 124 46.92 -20.41 32.66
CA LEU A 124 45.68 -21.07 33.04
C LEU A 124 45.69 -21.43 34.53
N ASN A 125 44.50 -21.52 35.13
CA ASN A 125 44.33 -22.06 36.45
C ASN A 125 44.50 -23.57 36.44
N TYR A 126 45.38 -24.09 37.31
CA TYR A 126 45.67 -25.52 37.42
C TYR A 126 44.66 -26.24 38.30
N ILE A 127 44.38 -27.48 37.94
CA ILE A 127 43.65 -28.44 38.77
C ILE A 127 44.67 -29.43 39.29
N PHE A 128 44.80 -29.54 40.60
CA PHE A 128 45.80 -30.40 41.24
C PHE A 128 45.23 -31.79 41.48
N LEU A 129 45.95 -32.81 41.01
CA LEU A 129 45.60 -34.25 41.09
C LEU A 129 46.88 -35.04 41.39
N ARG A 130 47.74 -34.51 42.25
CA ARG A 130 48.98 -35.16 42.66
C ARG A 130 48.69 -36.29 43.67
N GLU A 131 49.65 -37.12 44.00
CA GLU A 131 49.48 -38.18 44.98
C GLU A 131 49.08 -37.70 46.36
N GLU A 132 49.56 -36.51 46.77
CA GLU A 132 49.19 -35.85 48.02
C GLU A 132 47.85 -35.12 48.03
N ASP A 133 47.23 -34.92 46.88
CA ASP A 133 45.94 -34.23 46.72
C ASP A 133 44.76 -35.23 46.83
N ASP A 134 43.59 -34.71 47.21
CA ASP A 134 42.35 -35.48 47.15
C ASP A 134 41.91 -35.62 45.71
N PHE A 135 42.06 -36.82 45.16
CA PHE A 135 41.73 -37.17 43.78
C PHE A 135 40.25 -36.89 43.46
N ASP A 136 39.31 -37.21 44.37
CA ASP A 136 37.86 -37.05 44.12
C ASP A 136 37.45 -35.57 44.15
N ALA A 137 38.08 -34.73 45.00
CA ALA A 137 37.88 -33.31 45.01
C ALA A 137 38.46 -32.66 43.77
N GLY A 138 39.67 -33.04 43.34
CA GLY A 138 40.27 -32.57 42.08
C GLY A 138 39.49 -33.00 40.86
N LEU A 139 38.99 -34.24 40.81
CA LEU A 139 38.12 -34.73 39.74
C LEU A 139 36.78 -34.00 39.68
N THR A 140 36.22 -33.62 40.84
CA THR A 140 35.00 -32.83 40.89
C THR A 140 35.23 -31.42 40.34
N THR A 141 36.34 -30.79 40.70
CA THR A 141 36.74 -29.51 40.13
C THR A 141 36.93 -29.58 38.63
N PHE A 142 37.53 -30.65 38.14
CA PHE A 142 37.69 -30.89 36.69
C PHE A 142 36.35 -31.08 35.97
N ALA A 143 35.46 -31.88 36.55
CA ALA A 143 34.12 -32.10 36.00
C ALA A 143 33.32 -30.78 35.89
N VAL A 144 33.30 -29.95 36.93
CA VAL A 144 32.70 -28.63 36.94
C VAL A 144 33.33 -27.72 35.87
N ALA A 145 34.67 -27.75 35.77
CA ALA A 145 35.36 -26.99 34.75
C ALA A 145 35.00 -27.43 33.33
N ILE A 146 34.80 -28.74 33.06
CA ILE A 146 34.34 -29.26 31.76
C ILE A 146 32.91 -28.76 31.46
N GLU A 147 32.00 -28.83 32.43
CA GLU A 147 30.59 -28.51 32.26
C GLU A 147 30.27 -27.00 32.17
N THR A 148 31.21 -26.17 32.63
CA THR A 148 31.02 -24.72 32.51
C THR A 148 30.86 -24.32 31.06
N ASP A 149 29.71 -23.63 30.73
CA ASP A 149 29.34 -23.20 29.38
C ASP A 149 29.22 -24.33 28.36
N ILE A 150 28.88 -25.53 28.84
CA ILE A 150 28.89 -26.75 28.01
C ILE A 150 28.02 -26.67 26.77
N ALA A 151 26.86 -25.99 26.82
CA ALA A 151 26.00 -25.83 25.69
C ALA A 151 26.67 -25.05 24.55
N TRP A 152 27.36 -23.96 24.90
CA TRP A 152 28.12 -23.15 23.94
C TRP A 152 29.32 -23.93 23.39
N ILE A 153 30.04 -24.68 24.26
CA ILE A 153 31.20 -25.50 23.88
C ILE A 153 30.80 -26.65 22.94
N ARG A 154 29.67 -27.33 23.21
CA ARG A 154 29.14 -28.36 22.33
C ARG A 154 28.83 -27.80 20.95
N GLN A 155 28.25 -26.61 20.89
CA GLN A 155 27.98 -25.94 19.61
C GLN A 155 29.28 -25.53 18.90
N HIS A 156 30.29 -25.04 19.66
CA HIS A 156 31.64 -24.76 19.15
C HIS A 156 32.23 -26.01 18.47
N THR A 157 32.21 -27.17 19.17
CA THR A 157 32.72 -28.43 18.65
C THR A 157 31.96 -28.86 17.39
N ARG A 158 30.61 -28.84 17.44
CA ARG A 158 29.75 -29.21 16.30
C ARG A 158 30.03 -28.36 15.06
N ILE A 159 30.05 -27.05 15.23
CA ILE A 159 30.31 -26.11 14.12
C ILE A 159 31.76 -26.28 13.64
N GLY A 160 32.71 -26.54 14.55
CA GLY A 160 34.10 -26.81 14.21
C GLY A 160 34.25 -28.03 13.29
N GLU A 161 33.65 -29.15 13.64
CA GLU A 161 33.64 -30.38 12.82
C GLU A 161 33.02 -30.17 11.43
N LEU A 162 31.89 -29.42 11.37
CA LEU A 162 31.23 -29.10 10.11
C LEU A 162 32.06 -28.14 9.24
N ALA A 163 32.63 -27.13 9.86
CA ALA A 163 33.46 -26.12 9.19
C ALA A 163 34.74 -26.73 8.63
N GLN A 164 35.41 -27.61 9.37
CA GLN A 164 36.62 -28.33 8.90
C GLN A 164 36.31 -29.25 7.71
N ARG A 165 35.20 -30.00 7.77
CA ARG A 165 34.76 -30.83 6.63
C ARG A 165 34.42 -29.99 5.40
N TRP A 166 33.84 -28.80 5.58
CA TRP A 166 33.53 -27.87 4.50
C TRP A 166 34.81 -27.26 3.91
N ASP A 167 35.76 -26.87 4.77
CA ASP A 167 37.05 -26.32 4.36
C ASP A 167 37.90 -27.36 3.59
N GLY A 168 38.03 -28.57 4.13
CA GLY A 168 38.72 -29.68 3.49
C GLY A 168 38.09 -30.14 2.15
N ALA A 169 36.84 -29.79 1.92
CA ALA A 169 36.16 -30.01 0.63
C ALA A 169 36.32 -28.84 -0.35
N GLY A 170 37.19 -27.84 -0.05
CA GLY A 170 37.43 -26.68 -0.91
C GLY A 170 36.36 -25.58 -0.80
N ARG A 171 35.67 -25.49 0.32
CA ARG A 171 34.67 -24.44 0.63
C ARG A 171 33.53 -24.31 -0.41
N PRO A 172 32.80 -25.38 -0.73
CA PRO A 172 31.77 -25.32 -1.76
C PRO A 172 30.67 -24.33 -1.38
N ALA A 173 30.32 -23.43 -2.28
CA ALA A 173 29.28 -22.43 -2.10
C ALA A 173 27.85 -23.00 -2.21
N VAL A 174 27.70 -24.20 -2.76
CA VAL A 174 26.40 -24.87 -2.99
C VAL A 174 26.49 -26.33 -2.60
N GLY A 175 25.46 -26.85 -1.97
CA GLY A 175 25.35 -28.27 -1.62
C GLY A 175 24.85 -28.49 -0.18
N GLY A 176 24.64 -29.78 0.19
CA GLY A 176 24.06 -30.18 1.49
C GLY A 176 24.95 -29.99 2.73
N ARG A 177 26.10 -29.31 2.56
CA ARG A 177 27.09 -29.13 3.64
C ARG A 177 26.98 -27.81 4.41
N LEU A 178 26.20 -26.84 3.91
CA LEU A 178 25.98 -25.56 4.57
C LEU A 178 24.74 -25.59 5.45
N LEU A 179 24.78 -24.84 6.55
CA LEU A 179 23.67 -24.72 7.51
C LEU A 179 22.45 -24.04 6.87
N ARG A 180 21.25 -24.46 7.28
CA ARG A 180 19.98 -23.93 6.77
C ARG A 180 18.95 -23.79 7.89
N GLY A 181 17.97 -22.91 7.66
CA GLY A 181 16.84 -22.74 8.57
C GLY A 181 17.27 -22.49 10.02
N GLU A 182 16.71 -23.24 10.95
CA GLU A 182 16.93 -23.13 12.39
C GLU A 182 18.41 -23.36 12.77
N GLU A 183 19.08 -24.33 12.14
CA GLU A 183 20.50 -24.61 12.39
C GLU A 183 21.41 -23.42 12.06
N LEU A 184 21.09 -22.64 11.02
CA LEU A 184 21.82 -21.41 10.70
C LEU A 184 21.56 -20.33 11.73
N THR A 185 20.30 -20.16 12.16
CA THR A 185 19.92 -19.18 13.19
C THR A 185 20.61 -19.46 14.51
N ASP A 186 20.65 -20.73 14.91
CA ASP A 186 21.35 -21.17 16.12
C ASP A 186 22.85 -20.91 16.05
N ALA A 187 23.48 -21.18 14.90
CA ALA A 187 24.90 -20.92 14.69
C ALA A 187 25.22 -19.42 14.67
N GLU A 188 24.32 -18.60 14.13
CA GLU A 188 24.45 -17.13 14.18
C GLU A 188 24.33 -16.59 15.61
N THR A 189 23.37 -17.12 16.38
CA THR A 189 23.18 -16.77 17.79
C THR A 189 24.39 -17.16 18.61
N TRP A 190 24.90 -18.38 18.38
CA TRP A 190 26.11 -18.87 19.02
C TRP A 190 27.32 -17.96 18.75
N LEU A 191 27.52 -17.47 17.52
CA LEU A 191 28.60 -16.52 17.22
C LEU A 191 28.51 -15.19 17.99
N LEU A 192 27.29 -14.78 18.36
CA LEU A 192 27.03 -13.52 19.04
C LEU A 192 27.07 -13.63 20.58
N THR A 193 26.94 -14.83 21.12
CA THR A 193 26.72 -15.09 22.55
C THR A 193 27.93 -15.75 23.24
N SER A 194 29.17 -15.49 22.79
CA SER A 194 30.37 -16.09 23.38
C SER A 194 30.47 -15.77 24.88
N PRO A 195 30.44 -16.77 25.77
CA PRO A 195 30.59 -16.57 27.20
C PRO A 195 31.99 -16.08 27.55
N LYS A 196 32.11 -15.33 28.65
CA LYS A 196 33.41 -14.83 29.12
C LYS A 196 34.30 -16.01 29.56
N GLY A 197 35.43 -16.19 28.87
CA GLY A 197 36.39 -17.26 29.16
C GLY A 197 36.14 -18.55 28.36
N ALA A 198 35.11 -18.60 27.51
CA ALA A 198 34.95 -19.67 26.52
C ALA A 198 35.95 -19.50 25.34
N PRO A 199 36.31 -20.60 24.64
CA PRO A 199 37.16 -20.52 23.46
C PRO A 199 36.54 -19.67 22.36
N ASP A 200 37.31 -18.84 21.69
CA ASP A 200 36.82 -18.01 20.59
C ASP A 200 36.48 -18.87 19.37
N PRO A 201 35.43 -18.50 18.59
CA PRO A 201 35.16 -19.13 17.31
C PRO A 201 36.33 -18.97 16.34
N THR A 202 36.73 -20.05 15.69
CA THR A 202 37.84 -20.05 14.72
C THR A 202 37.45 -19.28 13.43
N GLU A 203 38.43 -18.85 12.65
CA GLU A 203 38.19 -18.20 11.36
C GLU A 203 37.41 -19.09 10.40
N VAL A 204 37.69 -20.40 10.41
CA VAL A 204 37.00 -21.39 9.56
C VAL A 204 35.51 -21.51 9.97
N GLN A 205 35.22 -21.52 11.28
CA GLN A 205 33.84 -21.54 11.77
C GLN A 205 33.07 -20.26 11.38
N ARG A 206 33.68 -19.09 11.52
CA ARG A 206 33.07 -17.81 11.12
C ARG A 206 32.81 -17.80 9.61
N ALA A 207 33.78 -18.20 8.80
CA ALA A 207 33.64 -18.29 7.35
C ALA A 207 32.53 -19.25 6.91
N TYR A 208 32.42 -20.41 7.61
CA TYR A 208 31.38 -21.42 7.33
C TYR A 208 29.96 -20.89 7.61
N VAL A 209 29.73 -20.24 8.74
CA VAL A 209 28.45 -19.63 9.09
C VAL A 209 28.12 -18.50 8.11
N GLN A 210 29.12 -17.68 7.75
CA GLN A 210 28.93 -16.62 6.77
C GLN A 210 28.57 -17.15 5.37
N ALA A 211 29.22 -18.20 4.90
CA ALA A 211 28.89 -18.84 3.64
C ALA A 211 27.46 -19.40 3.65
N SER A 212 27.04 -20.00 4.76
CA SER A 212 25.67 -20.48 4.98
C SER A 212 24.64 -19.35 4.90
N ARG A 213 24.93 -18.19 5.52
CA ARG A 213 24.10 -16.98 5.45
C ARG A 213 23.96 -16.43 4.02
N VAL A 214 25.06 -16.39 3.28
CA VAL A 214 25.07 -15.91 1.88
C VAL A 214 24.18 -16.80 1.01
N LEU A 215 24.28 -18.11 1.16
CA LEU A 215 23.43 -19.06 0.43
C LEU A 215 21.94 -18.87 0.77
N ALA A 216 21.60 -18.78 2.05
CA ALA A 216 20.21 -18.58 2.49
C ALA A 216 19.61 -17.29 1.90
N ARG A 217 20.38 -16.17 1.93
CA ARG A 217 19.95 -14.89 1.34
C ARG A 217 19.77 -14.98 -0.18
N SER A 218 20.65 -15.70 -0.87
CA SER A 218 20.55 -15.85 -2.33
C SER A 218 19.29 -16.64 -2.74
N GLN A 219 18.96 -17.70 -2.01
CA GLN A 219 17.75 -18.50 -2.23
C GLN A 219 16.47 -17.67 -2.00
N THR A 220 16.43 -16.89 -0.92
CA THR A 220 15.28 -16.01 -0.62
C THR A 220 15.10 -14.94 -1.70
N ARG A 221 16.20 -14.35 -2.19
CA ARG A 221 16.15 -13.36 -3.30
C ARG A 221 15.64 -13.98 -4.60
N ARG A 222 16.09 -15.20 -4.95
CA ARG A 222 15.62 -15.91 -6.15
C ARG A 222 14.14 -16.24 -6.06
N LEU A 223 13.66 -16.73 -4.91
CA LEU A 223 12.25 -17.04 -4.71
C LEU A 223 11.37 -15.78 -4.80
N ARG A 224 11.78 -14.67 -4.18
CA ARG A 224 11.08 -13.38 -4.28
C ARG A 224 11.05 -12.85 -5.72
N GLY A 225 12.15 -13.00 -6.47
CA GLY A 225 12.22 -12.63 -7.88
C GLY A 225 11.26 -13.45 -8.75
N LEU A 226 11.19 -14.77 -8.54
CA LEU A 226 10.26 -15.65 -9.25
C LEU A 226 8.79 -15.34 -8.93
N LEU A 227 8.47 -15.13 -7.65
CA LEU A 227 7.11 -14.73 -7.24
C LEU A 227 6.72 -13.37 -7.83
N GLY A 228 7.64 -12.40 -7.85
CA GLY A 228 7.43 -11.10 -8.48
C GLY A 228 7.19 -11.20 -9.98
N ALA A 229 7.98 -12.01 -10.70
CA ALA A 229 7.80 -12.24 -12.13
C ALA A 229 6.46 -12.94 -12.44
N LEU A 230 6.06 -13.90 -11.61
CA LEU A 230 4.79 -14.61 -11.76
C LEU A 230 3.60 -13.67 -11.49
N ALA A 231 3.66 -12.85 -10.45
CA ALA A 231 2.65 -11.84 -10.14
C ALA A 231 2.52 -10.81 -11.28
N PHE A 232 3.64 -10.32 -11.81
CA PHE A 232 3.66 -9.42 -12.95
C PHE A 232 3.06 -10.07 -14.21
N GLY A 233 3.41 -11.34 -14.49
CA GLY A 233 2.82 -12.09 -15.61
C GLY A 233 1.30 -12.26 -15.49
N VAL A 234 0.78 -12.54 -14.29
CA VAL A 234 -0.66 -12.63 -14.03
C VAL A 234 -1.34 -11.28 -14.24
N VAL A 235 -0.78 -10.18 -13.71
CA VAL A 235 -1.32 -8.83 -13.90
C VAL A 235 -1.32 -8.45 -15.37
N ALA A 236 -0.23 -8.72 -16.10
CA ALA A 236 -0.14 -8.44 -17.53
C ALA A 236 -1.15 -9.27 -18.34
N LEU A 237 -1.34 -10.54 -18.00
CA LEU A 237 -2.31 -11.41 -18.65
C LEU A 237 -3.75 -10.95 -18.38
N VAL A 238 -4.08 -10.63 -17.12
CA VAL A 238 -5.40 -10.09 -16.76
C VAL A 238 -5.63 -8.74 -17.45
N GLY A 239 -4.62 -7.87 -17.50
CA GLY A 239 -4.68 -6.59 -18.22
C GLY A 239 -4.89 -6.80 -19.73
N TRP A 240 -4.23 -7.77 -20.34
CA TRP A 240 -4.41 -8.10 -21.76
C TRP A 240 -5.79 -8.69 -22.06
N LEU A 241 -6.28 -9.60 -21.21
CA LEU A 241 -7.61 -10.20 -21.34
C LEU A 241 -8.75 -9.20 -21.11
N ASN A 242 -8.51 -8.15 -20.34
CA ASN A 242 -9.49 -7.12 -19.99
C ASN A 242 -9.04 -5.72 -20.46
N GLN A 243 -8.42 -5.62 -21.62
CA GLN A 243 -7.85 -4.37 -22.14
C GLN A 243 -8.86 -3.23 -22.19
N SER A 244 -10.13 -3.50 -22.51
CA SER A 244 -11.21 -2.51 -22.48
C SER A 244 -11.43 -1.95 -21.07
N TYR A 245 -11.54 -2.81 -20.05
CA TYR A 245 -11.71 -2.40 -18.66
C TYR A 245 -10.51 -1.62 -18.11
N VAL A 246 -9.29 -1.98 -18.51
CA VAL A 246 -8.07 -1.26 -18.09
C VAL A 246 -8.04 0.14 -18.70
N LEU A 247 -8.42 0.28 -19.96
CA LEU A 247 -8.52 1.58 -20.64
C LEU A 247 -9.63 2.44 -20.02
N GLU A 248 -10.80 1.86 -19.78
CA GLU A 248 -11.93 2.54 -19.12
C GLU A 248 -11.56 2.98 -17.70
N PHE A 249 -10.92 2.11 -16.92
CA PHE A 249 -10.45 2.44 -15.56
C PHE A 249 -9.36 3.53 -15.56
N SER A 250 -8.43 3.46 -16.51
CA SER A 250 -7.41 4.49 -16.70
C SER A 250 -8.02 5.84 -17.06
N TYR A 251 -8.98 5.84 -17.99
CA TYR A 251 -9.74 7.03 -18.35
C TYR A 251 -10.51 7.58 -17.15
N TRP A 252 -11.18 6.71 -16.40
CA TRP A 252 -11.91 7.09 -15.19
C TRP A 252 -10.99 7.73 -14.15
N LEU A 253 -9.82 7.12 -13.85
CA LEU A 253 -8.84 7.64 -12.91
C LEU A 253 -8.31 9.03 -13.29
N THR A 254 -8.08 9.27 -14.59
CA THR A 254 -7.45 10.51 -15.04
C THR A 254 -8.43 11.63 -15.35
N THR A 255 -9.69 11.29 -15.58
CA THR A 255 -10.67 12.21 -16.16
C THR A 255 -11.89 12.44 -15.26
N VAL A 256 -12.34 11.38 -14.57
CA VAL A 256 -13.61 11.39 -13.82
C VAL A 256 -13.37 11.29 -12.31
N TRP A 257 -12.13 10.94 -11.84
CA TRP A 257 -11.87 10.76 -10.42
C TRP A 257 -12.44 11.90 -9.57
N PRO A 258 -13.38 11.61 -8.65
CA PRO A 258 -14.03 12.64 -7.85
C PRO A 258 -13.04 13.30 -6.88
N TRP A 259 -13.15 14.59 -6.73
CA TRP A 259 -12.50 15.36 -5.67
C TRP A 259 -13.55 15.70 -4.63
N GLU A 260 -13.31 15.29 -3.44
CA GLU A 260 -14.26 15.53 -2.36
C GLU A 260 -14.12 16.98 -1.87
N LEU A 261 -15.14 17.81 -2.14
CA LEU A 261 -15.30 19.07 -1.43
C LEU A 261 -15.71 18.75 0.01
N THR A 262 -14.80 19.00 0.96
CA THR A 262 -15.09 18.71 2.36
C THR A 262 -16.26 19.56 2.85
N SER A 263 -17.05 19.02 3.80
CA SER A 263 -18.19 19.76 4.37
C SER A 263 -17.77 21.08 5.03
N GLU A 264 -16.54 21.16 5.53
CA GLU A 264 -15.97 22.39 6.08
C GLU A 264 -15.69 23.42 4.98
N ALA A 265 -15.01 23.02 3.90
CA ALA A 265 -14.75 23.88 2.75
C ALA A 265 -16.07 24.33 2.09
N GLU A 266 -17.06 23.45 1.96
CA GLU A 266 -18.36 23.77 1.40
C GLU A 266 -19.08 24.89 2.18
N ARG A 267 -19.05 24.83 3.51
CA ARG A 267 -19.67 25.87 4.38
C ARG A 267 -18.96 27.21 4.34
N THR A 268 -17.72 27.27 3.84
CA THR A 268 -16.97 28.53 3.69
C THR A 268 -17.18 29.21 2.33
N LEU A 269 -17.86 28.52 1.40
CA LEU A 269 -18.16 29.07 0.08
C LEU A 269 -19.01 30.34 0.17
N LYS A 270 -18.64 31.31 -0.62
CA LYS A 270 -19.34 32.62 -0.73
C LYS A 270 -20.07 32.72 -2.06
N PRO A 271 -21.07 33.58 -2.18
CA PRO A 271 -21.68 33.89 -3.47
C PRO A 271 -20.63 34.20 -4.54
N LYS A 272 -20.80 33.60 -5.72
CA LYS A 272 -19.91 33.64 -6.90
C LYS A 272 -18.60 32.83 -6.78
N ASP A 273 -18.31 32.18 -5.66
CA ASP A 273 -17.21 31.22 -5.63
C ASP A 273 -17.52 30.10 -6.60
N SER A 274 -16.46 29.56 -7.22
CA SER A 274 -16.56 28.39 -8.08
C SER A 274 -15.85 27.18 -7.48
N PHE A 275 -16.37 26.00 -7.76
CA PHE A 275 -15.77 24.74 -7.36
C PHE A 275 -16.02 23.63 -8.39
N ARG A 276 -15.23 22.58 -8.33
CA ARG A 276 -15.42 21.35 -9.10
C ARG A 276 -15.26 20.15 -8.17
N GLU A 277 -15.96 19.07 -8.46
CA GLU A 277 -15.90 17.83 -7.68
C GLU A 277 -15.35 16.64 -8.48
N CYS A 278 -14.59 16.90 -9.54
CA CYS A 278 -13.77 15.93 -10.24
C CYS A 278 -12.57 16.58 -10.95
N ALA A 279 -11.66 15.74 -11.44
CA ALA A 279 -10.38 16.19 -11.98
C ALA A 279 -10.48 17.05 -13.24
N ARG A 280 -11.34 16.71 -14.22
CA ARG A 280 -11.41 17.42 -15.51
C ARG A 280 -12.81 17.56 -16.10
N ASN A 281 -13.52 16.47 -16.29
CA ASN A 281 -14.71 16.42 -17.13
C ASN A 281 -16.00 16.43 -16.31
N CYS A 282 -16.09 17.35 -15.35
CA CYS A 282 -17.33 17.65 -14.66
C CYS A 282 -17.62 19.15 -14.66
N PRO A 283 -18.88 19.52 -14.44
CA PRO A 283 -19.29 20.91 -14.40
C PRO A 283 -18.52 21.71 -13.35
N GLU A 284 -18.08 22.91 -13.71
CA GLU A 284 -17.69 23.93 -12.77
C GLU A 284 -18.96 24.55 -12.19
N MET A 285 -19.10 24.50 -10.88
CA MET A 285 -20.25 25.00 -10.16
C MET A 285 -20.01 26.43 -9.66
N ILE A 286 -21.03 27.29 -9.73
CA ILE A 286 -21.02 28.65 -9.19
C ILE A 286 -22.01 28.72 -8.03
N VAL A 287 -21.63 29.34 -6.94
CA VAL A 287 -22.50 29.58 -5.78
C VAL A 287 -23.42 30.77 -6.09
N VAL A 288 -24.70 30.47 -6.27
CA VAL A 288 -25.77 31.46 -6.44
C VAL A 288 -26.22 31.90 -5.05
N PRO A 289 -26.28 33.25 -4.75
CA PRO A 289 -26.65 33.74 -3.43
C PRO A 289 -28.08 33.38 -3.03
N ALA A 290 -28.34 33.30 -1.74
CA ALA A 290 -29.69 33.46 -1.20
C ALA A 290 -30.24 34.84 -1.56
N GLY A 291 -31.56 34.95 -1.68
CA GLY A 291 -32.18 36.21 -2.04
C GLY A 291 -33.60 36.07 -2.54
N GLU A 292 -34.13 37.12 -3.15
CA GLU A 292 -35.50 37.14 -3.65
C GLU A 292 -35.57 37.81 -5.01
N PHE A 293 -36.56 37.44 -5.82
CA PHE A 293 -36.84 38.09 -7.10
C PHE A 293 -38.31 37.99 -7.45
N MET A 294 -38.71 38.74 -8.47
CA MET A 294 -40.05 38.61 -9.09
C MET A 294 -39.96 37.67 -10.29
N MET A 295 -40.55 36.50 -10.17
CA MET A 295 -40.65 35.49 -11.25
C MET A 295 -41.79 35.84 -12.21
N GLY A 296 -41.57 35.60 -13.51
CA GLY A 296 -42.47 36.00 -14.54
C GLY A 296 -42.20 37.38 -15.11
N SER A 297 -43.03 37.88 -16.03
CA SER A 297 -42.85 39.13 -16.74
C SER A 297 -43.92 40.19 -16.38
N PRO A 298 -43.56 41.49 -16.29
CA PRO A 298 -44.55 42.53 -16.13
C PRO A 298 -45.41 42.66 -17.39
N ALA A 299 -46.66 43.15 -17.27
CA ALA A 299 -47.60 43.32 -18.39
C ALA A 299 -47.05 44.21 -19.50
N THR A 300 -46.05 45.03 -19.23
CA THR A 300 -45.41 45.94 -20.19
C THR A 300 -44.22 45.33 -20.91
N GLU A 301 -43.78 44.13 -20.58
CA GLU A 301 -42.62 43.49 -21.23
C GLU A 301 -42.99 43.08 -22.66
N MET A 302 -42.18 43.51 -23.62
CA MET A 302 -42.40 43.20 -25.02
C MET A 302 -42.16 41.69 -25.32
N GLY A 303 -43.03 41.06 -26.06
CA GLY A 303 -42.90 39.64 -26.44
C GLY A 303 -43.22 38.66 -25.30
N ARG A 304 -43.87 39.15 -24.23
CA ARG A 304 -44.33 38.27 -23.14
C ARG A 304 -45.46 37.34 -23.56
N ASP A 305 -45.52 36.19 -22.91
CA ASP A 305 -46.59 35.20 -23.03
C ASP A 305 -47.48 35.17 -21.78
N LYS A 306 -48.74 34.76 -21.96
CA LYS A 306 -49.71 34.64 -20.85
C LYS A 306 -49.31 33.61 -19.80
N ASN A 307 -48.50 32.64 -20.19
CA ASN A 307 -48.00 31.60 -19.25
C ASN A 307 -46.94 32.13 -18.28
N GLU A 308 -46.47 33.37 -18.45
CA GLU A 308 -45.55 34.08 -17.56
C GLU A 308 -46.26 34.83 -16.43
N ASP A 309 -47.61 34.77 -16.37
CA ASP A 309 -48.48 35.37 -15.34
C ASP A 309 -48.88 34.35 -14.24
N PRO A 310 -49.28 34.84 -13.07
CA PRO A 310 -49.00 36.18 -12.55
C PRO A 310 -47.55 36.33 -12.09
N GLN A 311 -46.96 37.53 -12.24
CA GLN A 311 -45.70 37.81 -11.54
C GLN A 311 -45.89 37.56 -10.05
N HIS A 312 -44.96 36.84 -9.45
CA HIS A 312 -44.97 36.54 -8.03
C HIS A 312 -43.57 36.58 -7.44
N LYS A 313 -43.51 36.81 -6.15
CA LYS A 313 -42.24 36.86 -5.42
C LYS A 313 -41.78 35.46 -5.07
N VAL A 314 -40.52 35.14 -5.36
CA VAL A 314 -39.87 33.90 -4.95
C VAL A 314 -38.67 34.27 -4.07
N THR A 315 -38.46 33.52 -2.98
CA THR A 315 -37.41 33.76 -1.99
C THR A 315 -36.59 32.50 -1.77
N PHE A 316 -35.29 32.57 -2.02
CA PHE A 316 -34.32 31.49 -1.72
C PHE A 316 -33.71 31.76 -0.35
N ALA A 317 -34.06 30.94 0.64
CA ALA A 317 -33.58 31.08 2.01
C ALA A 317 -32.10 30.75 2.18
N SER A 318 -31.56 29.95 1.27
CA SER A 318 -30.17 29.47 1.32
C SER A 318 -29.51 29.58 -0.06
N PRO A 319 -28.20 29.77 -0.13
CA PRO A 319 -27.47 29.68 -1.40
C PRO A 319 -27.54 28.27 -1.97
N PHE A 320 -27.44 28.14 -3.28
CA PHE A 320 -27.33 26.89 -4.00
C PHE A 320 -26.26 26.99 -5.09
N ALA A 321 -25.82 25.89 -5.66
CA ALA A 321 -24.83 25.93 -6.72
C ALA A 321 -25.48 25.57 -8.06
N VAL A 322 -25.03 26.23 -9.13
CA VAL A 322 -25.45 26.00 -10.51
C VAL A 322 -24.22 25.82 -11.38
N SER A 323 -24.24 24.90 -12.34
CA SER A 323 -23.14 24.77 -13.29
C SER A 323 -22.97 26.08 -14.07
N LYS A 324 -21.72 26.52 -14.15
CA LYS A 324 -21.30 27.79 -14.80
C LYS A 324 -21.76 27.88 -16.24
N PHE A 325 -21.82 26.74 -16.90
CA PHE A 325 -22.19 26.56 -18.27
C PHE A 325 -23.25 25.46 -18.40
N GLU A 326 -23.85 25.33 -19.57
CA GLU A 326 -24.57 24.11 -19.94
C GLU A 326 -23.62 22.90 -19.84
N VAL A 327 -24.12 21.71 -19.60
CA VAL A 327 -23.34 20.48 -19.65
C VAL A 327 -22.77 20.30 -21.06
N THR A 328 -21.46 20.09 -21.15
CA THR A 328 -20.75 19.96 -22.43
C THR A 328 -20.68 18.53 -22.93
N PHE A 329 -20.38 18.35 -24.23
CA PHE A 329 -20.12 17.03 -24.77
C PHE A 329 -18.96 16.31 -24.10
N GLU A 330 -17.87 17.01 -23.70
CA GLU A 330 -16.76 16.37 -22.98
C GLU A 330 -17.19 15.82 -21.61
N GLN A 331 -18.11 16.50 -20.94
CA GLN A 331 -18.70 16.07 -19.67
C GLN A 331 -19.69 14.90 -19.86
N TRP A 332 -20.48 14.98 -20.91
CA TRP A 332 -21.39 13.91 -21.31
C TRP A 332 -20.65 12.64 -21.72
N ASP A 333 -19.58 12.77 -22.53
CA ASP A 333 -18.75 11.67 -22.99
C ASP A 333 -18.05 10.96 -21.82
N ALA A 334 -17.71 11.70 -20.77
CA ALA A 334 -17.19 11.11 -19.55
C ALA A 334 -18.20 10.18 -18.85
N CYS A 335 -19.49 10.58 -18.85
CA CYS A 335 -20.57 9.74 -18.35
C CYS A 335 -20.78 8.49 -19.23
N VAL A 336 -20.76 8.68 -20.56
CA VAL A 336 -20.91 7.57 -21.55
C VAL A 336 -19.79 6.56 -21.42
N ALA A 337 -18.54 7.02 -21.28
CA ALA A 337 -17.34 6.16 -21.20
C ALA A 337 -17.37 5.19 -20.02
N VAL A 338 -18.11 5.50 -18.97
CA VAL A 338 -18.26 4.64 -17.77
C VAL A 338 -19.66 4.01 -17.67
N GLY A 339 -20.43 4.04 -18.75
CA GLY A 339 -21.75 3.40 -18.83
C GLY A 339 -22.84 4.08 -18.02
N GLY A 340 -22.64 5.33 -17.59
CA GLY A 340 -23.64 6.12 -16.85
C GLY A 340 -24.69 6.77 -17.76
N CYS A 341 -24.31 7.10 -19.00
CA CYS A 341 -25.16 7.75 -20.00
C CYS A 341 -25.11 6.99 -21.32
N ILE A 342 -26.04 7.29 -22.21
CA ILE A 342 -26.05 6.79 -23.60
C ILE A 342 -25.35 7.79 -24.54
N ALA A 343 -24.68 7.29 -25.56
CA ALA A 343 -24.08 8.15 -26.57
C ALA A 343 -25.15 8.94 -27.34
N THR A 344 -24.88 10.22 -27.60
CA THR A 344 -25.77 11.08 -28.38
C THR A 344 -25.06 11.71 -29.58
N SER A 345 -25.81 12.13 -30.58
CA SER A 345 -25.32 12.77 -31.81
C SER A 345 -24.98 14.26 -31.51
N ASP A 346 -23.90 14.73 -32.10
CA ASP A 346 -23.56 16.16 -32.11
C ASP A 346 -24.18 16.91 -33.31
N SER A 347 -24.99 16.24 -34.12
CA SER A 347 -25.62 16.79 -35.34
C SER A 347 -24.63 17.46 -36.32
N GLY A 348 -23.33 17.10 -36.24
CA GLY A 348 -22.26 17.69 -37.05
C GLY A 348 -21.75 19.05 -36.52
N PHE A 349 -22.19 19.51 -35.36
CA PHE A 349 -21.74 20.77 -34.76
C PHE A 349 -20.44 20.64 -33.98
N GLY A 350 -19.95 19.41 -33.76
CA GLY A 350 -18.73 19.10 -33.01
C GLY A 350 -19.01 18.81 -31.55
N ARG A 351 -17.97 18.30 -30.87
CA ARG A 351 -18.03 17.85 -29.47
C ARG A 351 -17.15 18.75 -28.57
N GLY A 352 -16.57 18.21 -27.53
CA GLY A 352 -15.69 18.93 -26.60
C GLY A 352 -16.46 19.96 -25.78
N LYS A 353 -16.12 21.24 -25.91
CA LYS A 353 -16.76 22.33 -25.19
C LYS A 353 -18.10 22.79 -25.77
N GLN A 354 -18.63 22.16 -26.81
CA GLN A 354 -20.00 22.42 -27.26
C GLN A 354 -20.99 21.95 -26.19
N PRO A 355 -22.13 22.63 -25.99
CA PRO A 355 -23.19 22.13 -25.13
C PRO A 355 -23.66 20.79 -25.64
N VAL A 356 -23.94 19.85 -24.76
CA VAL A 356 -24.53 18.59 -25.14
C VAL A 356 -25.93 18.84 -25.69
N ILE A 357 -26.22 18.26 -26.83
CA ILE A 357 -27.52 18.35 -27.53
C ILE A 357 -28.06 16.97 -27.87
N ASN A 358 -29.27 16.91 -28.37
CA ASN A 358 -29.97 15.64 -28.62
C ASN A 358 -30.12 14.80 -27.35
N VAL A 359 -30.33 15.46 -26.24
CA VAL A 359 -30.57 14.87 -24.92
C VAL A 359 -32.00 15.17 -24.50
N SER A 360 -32.70 14.18 -24.01
CA SER A 360 -34.03 14.30 -23.44
C SER A 360 -33.96 14.67 -21.96
N TRP A 361 -35.08 15.01 -21.34
CA TRP A 361 -35.18 15.20 -19.90
C TRP A 361 -34.79 13.93 -19.14
N ASP A 362 -35.25 12.76 -19.65
CA ASP A 362 -34.87 11.46 -19.05
C ASP A 362 -33.36 11.21 -19.13
N ASP A 363 -32.72 11.58 -20.24
CA ASP A 363 -31.25 11.49 -20.38
C ASP A 363 -30.54 12.43 -19.41
N ALA A 364 -31.06 13.64 -19.22
CA ALA A 364 -30.51 14.58 -18.26
C ALA A 364 -30.64 14.05 -16.81
N GLN A 365 -31.77 13.39 -16.49
CA GLN A 365 -31.94 12.70 -15.19
C GLN A 365 -30.92 11.56 -15.00
N GLN A 366 -30.62 10.80 -16.03
CA GLN A 366 -29.56 9.77 -15.95
C GLN A 366 -28.19 10.40 -15.66
N TYR A 367 -27.88 11.52 -16.30
CA TYR A 367 -26.63 12.24 -16.06
C TYR A 367 -26.52 12.73 -14.61
N VAL A 368 -27.52 13.39 -14.07
CA VAL A 368 -27.49 13.92 -12.70
C VAL A 368 -27.45 12.79 -11.66
N ALA A 369 -28.12 11.66 -11.93
CA ALA A 369 -28.06 10.46 -11.08
C ALA A 369 -26.65 9.85 -11.08
N TRP A 370 -26.02 9.71 -12.26
CA TRP A 370 -24.64 9.26 -12.40
C TRP A 370 -23.67 10.20 -11.68
N PHE A 371 -23.81 11.51 -11.93
CA PHE A 371 -22.92 12.52 -11.34
C PHE A 371 -23.06 12.58 -9.82
N SER A 372 -24.29 12.45 -9.30
CA SER A 372 -24.55 12.34 -7.87
C SER A 372 -23.89 11.11 -7.24
N LYS A 373 -24.01 9.95 -7.90
CA LYS A 373 -23.37 8.70 -7.44
C LYS A 373 -21.85 8.79 -7.45
N MET A 374 -21.30 9.42 -8.49
CA MET A 374 -19.85 9.58 -8.65
C MET A 374 -19.25 10.49 -7.58
N THR A 375 -19.92 11.62 -7.28
CA THR A 375 -19.40 12.62 -6.34
C THR A 375 -19.80 12.35 -4.88
N GLY A 376 -20.77 11.46 -4.64
CA GLY A 376 -21.35 11.28 -3.31
C GLY A 376 -22.21 12.46 -2.84
N ARG A 377 -22.61 13.36 -3.77
CA ARG A 377 -23.40 14.57 -3.53
C ARG A 377 -24.68 14.54 -4.37
N THR A 378 -25.72 15.23 -3.92
CA THR A 378 -26.99 15.28 -4.65
C THR A 378 -26.97 16.38 -5.69
N TYR A 379 -26.82 16.00 -6.96
CA TYR A 379 -27.02 16.85 -8.12
C TYR A 379 -28.40 16.62 -8.72
N ARG A 380 -28.95 17.62 -9.36
CA ARG A 380 -30.28 17.60 -9.96
C ARG A 380 -30.37 18.63 -11.09
N LEU A 381 -31.46 18.61 -11.86
CA LEU A 381 -31.81 19.75 -12.69
C LEU A 381 -32.21 20.95 -11.80
N LEU A 382 -32.21 22.15 -12.36
CA LEU A 382 -32.72 23.34 -11.69
C LEU A 382 -34.25 23.23 -11.64
N SER A 383 -34.85 23.75 -10.54
CA SER A 383 -36.26 24.14 -10.64
C SER A 383 -36.41 25.30 -11.64
N GLU A 384 -37.59 25.45 -12.19
CA GLU A 384 -37.87 26.56 -13.10
C GLU A 384 -37.60 27.92 -12.45
N ALA A 385 -37.94 28.07 -11.16
CA ALA A 385 -37.69 29.25 -10.37
C ALA A 385 -36.18 29.49 -10.13
N GLU A 386 -35.41 28.45 -9.84
CA GLU A 386 -33.95 28.56 -9.72
C GLU A 386 -33.33 29.00 -11.05
N TRP A 387 -33.81 28.46 -12.14
CA TRP A 387 -33.32 28.82 -13.47
C TRP A 387 -33.54 30.29 -13.78
N GLU A 388 -34.76 30.81 -13.57
CA GLU A 388 -35.06 32.23 -13.85
C GLU A 388 -34.31 33.18 -12.90
N TYR A 389 -34.20 32.82 -11.61
CA TYR A 389 -33.40 33.58 -10.65
C TYR A 389 -31.92 33.63 -11.05
N ALA A 390 -31.37 32.51 -11.47
CA ALA A 390 -29.99 32.39 -11.93
C ALA A 390 -29.75 33.17 -13.23
N SER A 391 -30.71 33.14 -14.19
CA SER A 391 -30.66 33.88 -15.44
C SER A 391 -30.70 35.38 -15.17
N ARG A 392 -31.68 35.86 -14.41
CA ARG A 392 -31.82 37.29 -14.10
C ARG A 392 -30.64 37.84 -13.33
N ALA A 393 -30.06 37.11 -12.43
CA ALA A 393 -28.93 37.50 -11.59
C ALA A 393 -29.08 38.91 -10.97
N GLY A 394 -30.30 39.22 -10.49
CA GLY A 394 -30.68 40.53 -9.89
C GLY A 394 -31.28 41.55 -10.87
N SER A 395 -31.27 41.26 -12.18
CA SER A 395 -31.91 42.12 -13.18
C SER A 395 -33.44 41.99 -13.14
N LYS A 396 -34.14 43.12 -13.46
CA LYS A 396 -35.61 43.17 -13.65
C LYS A 396 -36.01 43.32 -15.10
N THR A 397 -35.03 43.40 -16.01
CA THR A 397 -35.22 43.64 -17.44
C THR A 397 -35.48 42.32 -18.19
N ALA A 398 -35.87 42.38 -19.43
CA ALA A 398 -36.16 41.22 -20.26
C ALA A 398 -34.96 40.24 -20.36
N TYR A 399 -33.75 40.80 -20.41
CA TYR A 399 -32.48 40.05 -20.40
C TYR A 399 -31.61 40.49 -19.21
N PRO A 400 -30.62 39.73 -18.76
CA PRO A 400 -29.75 40.16 -17.65
C PRO A 400 -28.95 41.44 -17.94
N TRP A 401 -28.77 41.80 -19.21
CA TRP A 401 -28.04 43.01 -19.66
C TRP A 401 -28.93 44.16 -20.05
N GLY A 402 -30.28 44.07 -20.01
CA GLY A 402 -31.22 45.15 -20.33
C GLY A 402 -32.47 44.67 -21.05
N ASP A 403 -33.29 45.59 -21.57
CA ASP A 403 -34.53 45.26 -22.27
C ASP A 403 -34.34 45.00 -23.74
N ALA A 404 -33.21 45.34 -24.32
CA ALA A 404 -32.90 45.06 -25.74
C ALA A 404 -31.90 43.91 -25.86
N ILE A 405 -32.06 43.05 -26.82
CA ILE A 405 -31.15 41.93 -27.08
C ILE A 405 -29.73 42.40 -27.38
N GLY A 406 -29.56 43.56 -28.03
CA GLY A 406 -28.27 44.08 -28.44
C GLY A 406 -27.60 43.24 -29.52
N LYS A 407 -26.24 43.40 -29.63
CA LYS A 407 -25.45 42.63 -30.58
C LYS A 407 -24.35 41.87 -29.83
N GLY A 408 -24.23 40.57 -30.09
CA GLY A 408 -23.14 39.72 -29.53
C GLY A 408 -23.26 39.49 -28.02
N ASN A 409 -24.45 39.59 -27.44
CA ASN A 409 -24.69 39.27 -26.03
C ASN A 409 -25.07 37.78 -25.82
N ALA A 410 -25.62 37.16 -26.85
CA ALA A 410 -26.09 35.77 -26.82
C ALA A 410 -26.03 35.12 -28.22
N ASN A 411 -26.21 33.82 -28.29
CA ASN A 411 -26.33 33.07 -29.53
C ASN A 411 -27.80 32.78 -29.83
N CYS A 412 -28.38 33.46 -30.86
CA CYS A 412 -29.74 33.25 -31.35
C CYS A 412 -29.81 33.60 -32.82
N ASP A 413 -30.96 33.42 -33.47
CA ASP A 413 -31.26 33.95 -34.81
C ASP A 413 -31.70 35.42 -34.67
N GLY A 414 -30.88 36.36 -35.16
CA GLY A 414 -31.09 37.81 -35.02
C GLY A 414 -30.38 38.45 -33.83
N CYS A 415 -29.45 37.77 -33.16
CA CYS A 415 -28.60 38.32 -32.10
C CYS A 415 -27.36 39.05 -32.63
N GLY A 416 -27.11 39.05 -33.94
CA GLY A 416 -26.04 39.82 -34.59
C GLY A 416 -24.64 39.31 -34.35
N GLY A 417 -24.45 38.06 -34.02
CA GLY A 417 -23.17 37.36 -33.91
C GLY A 417 -22.67 36.81 -35.25
N GLU A 418 -21.43 36.34 -35.29
CA GLU A 418 -20.82 35.76 -36.51
C GLU A 418 -21.49 34.44 -36.94
N LEU A 419 -22.04 33.71 -35.95
CA LEU A 419 -22.73 32.41 -36.16
C LEU A 419 -24.26 32.50 -36.00
N ASP A 420 -24.81 33.68 -36.11
CA ASP A 420 -26.21 34.03 -35.88
C ASP A 420 -27.17 33.03 -36.59
N GLY A 421 -28.00 32.35 -35.82
CA GLY A 421 -28.98 31.37 -36.33
C GLY A 421 -28.43 30.11 -36.99
N ARG A 422 -27.13 29.84 -36.94
CA ARG A 422 -26.51 28.78 -37.73
C ARG A 422 -26.15 27.51 -36.94
N ARG A 423 -25.70 27.63 -35.72
CA ARG A 423 -25.29 26.50 -34.87
C ARG A 423 -25.05 26.90 -33.42
N PRO A 424 -25.06 25.97 -32.48
CA PRO A 424 -24.58 26.25 -31.12
C PRO A 424 -23.09 26.61 -31.14
N VAL A 425 -22.64 27.34 -30.13
CA VAL A 425 -21.24 27.74 -29.93
C VAL A 425 -20.68 27.08 -28.68
N PRO A 426 -19.33 26.96 -28.55
CA PRO A 426 -18.72 26.49 -27.32
C PRO A 426 -19.20 27.29 -26.10
N VAL A 427 -19.49 26.60 -24.99
CA VAL A 427 -19.97 27.24 -23.77
C VAL A 427 -19.00 28.31 -23.28
N GLY A 428 -19.51 29.41 -22.70
CA GLY A 428 -18.70 30.52 -22.26
C GLY A 428 -18.25 31.46 -23.37
N SER A 429 -18.86 31.38 -24.56
CA SER A 429 -18.56 32.29 -25.68
C SER A 429 -19.06 33.71 -25.45
N PHE A 430 -20.00 33.94 -24.54
CA PHE A 430 -20.56 35.24 -24.20
C PHE A 430 -20.25 35.61 -22.74
N ALA A 431 -20.42 36.89 -22.43
CA ALA A 431 -20.16 37.41 -21.09
C ALA A 431 -21.05 36.74 -20.03
N ALA A 432 -20.50 36.49 -18.86
CA ALA A 432 -21.25 36.00 -17.72
C ALA A 432 -22.24 37.06 -17.21
N ASN A 433 -23.37 36.60 -16.66
CA ASN A 433 -24.27 37.48 -15.90
C ASN A 433 -23.67 37.89 -14.54
N ALA A 434 -24.40 38.67 -13.75
CA ALA A 434 -23.91 39.17 -12.47
C ALA A 434 -23.64 38.08 -11.42
N PHE A 435 -24.13 36.88 -11.57
CA PHE A 435 -23.81 35.71 -10.72
C PHE A 435 -22.60 34.92 -11.21
N GLY A 436 -22.08 35.22 -12.40
CA GLY A 436 -20.96 34.47 -12.99
C GLY A 436 -21.37 33.29 -13.88
N LEU A 437 -22.65 33.20 -14.27
CA LEU A 437 -23.19 32.16 -15.13
C LEU A 437 -23.20 32.65 -16.58
N HIS A 438 -22.81 31.75 -17.49
CA HIS A 438 -22.77 32.02 -18.93
C HIS A 438 -23.91 31.33 -19.64
N ASP A 439 -24.26 31.87 -20.81
CA ASP A 439 -25.15 31.25 -21.80
C ASP A 439 -26.57 30.92 -21.25
N MET A 440 -27.00 31.61 -20.17
CA MET A 440 -28.33 31.42 -19.61
C MET A 440 -29.45 31.84 -20.60
N ASN A 441 -29.12 32.68 -21.56
CA ASN A 441 -30.06 33.23 -22.54
C ASN A 441 -29.52 32.96 -23.95
N GLY A 442 -30.04 31.94 -24.64
CA GLY A 442 -29.58 31.50 -25.95
C GLY A 442 -28.73 30.22 -25.92
N ASN A 443 -28.04 29.93 -27.01
CA ASN A 443 -27.25 28.76 -27.27
C ASN A 443 -28.10 27.49 -27.35
N VAL A 444 -28.51 26.87 -26.21
CA VAL A 444 -29.46 25.74 -26.24
C VAL A 444 -30.57 25.92 -25.20
N TRP A 445 -31.77 25.42 -25.51
CA TRP A 445 -32.83 25.29 -24.52
C TRP A 445 -32.39 24.36 -23.39
N GLU A 446 -32.72 24.70 -22.17
CA GLU A 446 -32.31 23.95 -20.99
C GLU A 446 -33.50 23.30 -20.28
N TRP A 447 -33.44 21.98 -20.11
CA TRP A 447 -34.40 21.23 -19.30
C TRP A 447 -34.37 21.64 -17.84
N CYS A 448 -35.59 21.91 -17.29
CA CYS A 448 -35.82 22.10 -15.86
C CYS A 448 -36.48 20.86 -15.23
N GLU A 449 -36.44 20.76 -13.92
CA GLU A 449 -37.01 19.64 -13.16
C GLU A 449 -38.56 19.63 -13.23
N ASP A 450 -39.18 20.79 -13.35
CA ASP A 450 -40.59 21.00 -13.17
C ASP A 450 -41.42 20.39 -14.30
N GLY A 451 -42.61 19.88 -13.94
CA GLY A 451 -43.71 19.63 -14.92
C GLY A 451 -44.28 20.96 -15.45
N TRP A 452 -44.94 20.90 -16.61
CA TRP A 452 -45.51 22.07 -17.20
C TRP A 452 -46.77 22.53 -16.44
N HIS A 453 -46.84 23.82 -16.10
CA HIS A 453 -48.01 24.49 -15.61
C HIS A 453 -48.37 25.63 -16.59
N PRO A 454 -49.65 25.84 -16.91
CA PRO A 454 -50.07 26.80 -17.95
C PRO A 454 -49.83 28.26 -17.56
N ASP A 455 -49.71 28.53 -16.28
CA ASP A 455 -49.42 29.87 -15.73
C ASP A 455 -48.76 29.70 -14.32
N TYR A 456 -48.50 30.79 -13.59
CA TYR A 456 -47.92 30.77 -12.27
C TYR A 456 -48.96 30.89 -11.12
N GLN A 457 -50.23 30.60 -11.39
CA GLN A 457 -51.25 30.58 -10.36
C GLN A 457 -50.92 29.46 -9.32
N SER A 458 -50.72 29.88 -8.08
CA SER A 458 -50.32 28.97 -6.99
C SER A 458 -48.90 28.39 -7.08
N ALA A 459 -47.99 28.99 -7.83
CA ALA A 459 -46.61 28.55 -7.91
C ALA A 459 -45.91 28.67 -6.53
N PRO A 460 -44.94 27.79 -6.19
CA PRO A 460 -44.14 27.87 -4.99
C PRO A 460 -43.40 29.22 -4.87
N GLN A 461 -43.33 29.74 -3.65
CA GLN A 461 -42.65 30.99 -3.37
C GLN A 461 -41.28 30.84 -2.72
N ASP A 462 -40.83 29.58 -2.56
CA ASP A 462 -39.56 29.21 -1.92
C ASP A 462 -38.52 28.69 -2.90
N GLY A 463 -38.81 28.74 -4.21
CA GLY A 463 -37.91 28.27 -5.27
C GLY A 463 -37.85 26.76 -5.40
N SER A 464 -38.63 26.00 -4.65
CA SER A 464 -38.70 24.53 -4.79
C SER A 464 -39.32 24.13 -6.15
N VAL A 465 -39.03 22.89 -6.58
CA VAL A 465 -39.67 22.29 -7.77
C VAL A 465 -41.17 22.29 -7.57
N TRP A 466 -41.90 22.85 -8.56
CA TRP A 466 -43.34 22.89 -8.51
C TRP A 466 -43.94 21.50 -8.80
N GLN A 467 -44.40 20.87 -7.73
CA GLN A 467 -44.93 19.51 -7.77
C GLN A 467 -46.27 19.44 -8.51
N GLY A 468 -46.49 18.38 -9.24
CA GLY A 468 -47.71 18.21 -10.03
C GLY A 468 -47.63 18.84 -11.42
N GLY A 469 -48.72 19.43 -11.90
CA GLY A 469 -48.82 19.91 -13.30
C GLY A 469 -48.94 18.80 -14.32
N ASP A 470 -48.70 19.15 -15.57
CA ASP A 470 -48.69 18.18 -16.68
C ASP A 470 -47.30 17.52 -16.78
N LEU A 471 -47.15 16.35 -16.16
CA LEU A 471 -45.90 15.59 -16.17
C LEU A 471 -45.55 14.95 -17.52
N SER A 472 -46.51 14.95 -18.49
CA SER A 472 -46.21 14.57 -19.87
C SER A 472 -45.41 15.65 -20.61
N ARG A 473 -45.18 16.77 -19.98
CA ARG A 473 -44.43 17.93 -20.48
C ARG A 473 -43.46 18.41 -19.42
N ARG A 474 -42.24 18.72 -19.82
CA ARG A 474 -41.21 19.29 -18.95
C ARG A 474 -40.84 20.69 -19.40
N VAL A 475 -40.55 21.53 -18.45
CA VAL A 475 -40.20 22.93 -18.70
C VAL A 475 -38.85 23.03 -19.40
N LEU A 476 -38.79 23.90 -20.42
CA LEU A 476 -37.61 24.35 -21.14
C LEU A 476 -37.44 25.86 -20.93
N ARG A 477 -36.19 26.31 -20.73
CA ARG A 477 -35.87 27.69 -20.50
C ARG A 477 -34.67 28.16 -21.36
N GLY A 478 -34.54 29.46 -21.58
CA GLY A 478 -33.34 30.10 -22.11
C GLY A 478 -33.36 30.43 -23.59
N GLY A 479 -34.18 29.75 -24.39
CA GLY A 479 -34.11 29.87 -25.84
C GLY A 479 -32.88 29.14 -26.42
N SER A 480 -32.66 29.26 -27.71
CA SER A 480 -31.57 28.57 -28.39
C SER A 480 -31.02 29.32 -29.57
N TRP A 481 -29.90 28.83 -30.13
CA TRP A 481 -29.17 29.40 -31.26
C TRP A 481 -30.00 29.67 -32.51
N ASN A 482 -31.08 28.90 -32.73
CA ASN A 482 -31.97 28.98 -33.88
C ASN A 482 -33.34 29.63 -33.54
N GLY A 483 -33.47 30.21 -32.37
CA GLY A 483 -34.68 30.91 -31.93
C GLY A 483 -34.56 32.41 -32.07
N ASP A 484 -35.72 33.09 -32.21
CA ASP A 484 -35.78 34.57 -32.24
C ASP A 484 -35.36 35.19 -30.89
N PRO A 485 -34.85 36.43 -30.85
CA PRO A 485 -34.44 37.11 -29.62
C PRO A 485 -35.50 37.08 -28.51
N GLN A 486 -36.78 37.14 -28.83
CA GLN A 486 -37.88 37.13 -27.85
C GLN A 486 -37.93 35.84 -27.04
N LEU A 487 -37.42 34.72 -27.60
CA LEU A 487 -37.37 33.42 -26.93
C LEU A 487 -36.27 33.34 -25.88
N LEU A 488 -35.32 34.29 -25.90
CA LEU A 488 -34.19 34.33 -24.97
C LEU A 488 -34.48 35.16 -23.69
N ARG A 489 -35.66 35.79 -23.55
CA ARG A 489 -36.02 36.55 -22.36
C ARG A 489 -35.96 35.70 -21.11
N SER A 490 -35.47 36.24 -20.02
CA SER A 490 -35.32 35.50 -18.77
C SER A 490 -36.65 34.90 -18.28
N ALA A 491 -37.80 35.53 -18.56
CA ALA A 491 -39.15 35.07 -18.20
C ALA A 491 -39.74 34.08 -19.20
N LYS A 492 -39.15 33.94 -20.41
CA LYS A 492 -39.71 33.06 -21.45
C LYS A 492 -39.72 31.61 -21.02
N ARG A 493 -40.89 31.01 -21.18
CA ARG A 493 -41.15 29.60 -20.84
C ARG A 493 -41.50 28.81 -22.11
N ASP A 494 -41.03 27.60 -22.17
CA ASP A 494 -41.43 26.62 -23.16
C ASP A 494 -41.49 25.21 -22.54
N TRP A 495 -41.91 24.23 -23.28
CA TRP A 495 -42.00 22.84 -22.83
C TRP A 495 -41.85 21.88 -23.99
N ASP A 496 -41.44 20.66 -23.66
CA ASP A 496 -41.52 19.51 -24.58
C ASP A 496 -41.79 18.23 -23.79
N ILE A 497 -42.04 17.10 -24.49
CA ILE A 497 -42.24 15.80 -23.83
C ILE A 497 -40.91 15.28 -23.27
N PRO A 498 -40.92 14.57 -22.10
CA PRO A 498 -39.70 14.14 -21.42
C PRO A 498 -38.72 13.34 -22.26
N GLY A 499 -39.21 12.52 -23.21
CA GLY A 499 -38.37 11.71 -24.10
C GLY A 499 -37.87 12.43 -25.36
N SER A 500 -38.25 13.70 -25.60
CA SER A 500 -37.88 14.46 -26.80
C SER A 500 -36.37 14.77 -26.82
N ARG A 501 -35.75 14.50 -27.97
CA ARG A 501 -34.34 14.83 -28.24
C ARG A 501 -34.28 15.74 -29.44
N ASN A 502 -33.71 16.94 -29.25
CA ASN A 502 -33.58 17.93 -30.30
C ASN A 502 -32.16 18.51 -30.36
N TYR A 503 -31.73 18.92 -31.54
CA TYR A 503 -30.39 19.48 -31.82
C TYR A 503 -30.15 20.85 -31.15
N ASN A 504 -31.14 21.39 -30.46
CA ASN A 504 -31.07 22.64 -29.70
C ASN A 504 -31.54 22.49 -28.23
N PHE A 505 -31.67 21.24 -27.71
CA PHE A 505 -32.02 20.95 -26.34
C PHE A 505 -30.80 20.40 -25.59
N GLY A 506 -30.49 21.02 -24.48
CA GLY A 506 -29.45 20.66 -23.51
C GLY A 506 -29.95 20.83 -22.09
N PHE A 507 -29.05 20.97 -21.15
CA PHE A 507 -29.38 21.21 -19.74
C PHE A 507 -28.16 21.72 -18.96
N ARG A 508 -28.42 22.28 -17.77
CA ARG A 508 -27.41 22.51 -16.75
C ARG A 508 -27.79 21.85 -15.44
N VAL A 509 -26.85 21.73 -14.51
CA VAL A 509 -27.07 21.04 -13.25
C VAL A 509 -27.04 22.00 -12.06
N ALA A 510 -27.80 21.66 -11.02
CA ALA A 510 -27.80 22.33 -9.74
C ALA A 510 -27.39 21.39 -8.60
N ARG A 511 -26.94 21.99 -7.49
CA ARG A 511 -26.63 21.30 -6.25
C ARG A 511 -27.07 22.13 -5.06
N THR A 512 -27.77 21.50 -4.12
CA THR A 512 -28.07 22.10 -2.82
C THR A 512 -26.82 22.12 -1.97
N LEU A 513 -26.45 23.25 -1.42
CA LEU A 513 -25.28 23.43 -0.56
C LEU A 513 -25.64 23.22 0.91
N LEU A 514 -24.65 22.82 1.70
CA LEU A 514 -24.79 22.80 3.15
C LEU A 514 -24.99 24.23 3.68
N PRO A 515 -25.84 24.43 4.69
CA PRO A 515 -25.98 25.75 5.27
C PRO A 515 -24.64 26.23 5.82
N PRO A 516 -24.33 27.54 5.68
CA PRO A 516 -23.13 28.12 6.27
C PRO A 516 -23.10 27.86 7.78
N THR A 517 -21.92 27.73 8.34
CA THR A 517 -21.75 27.65 9.80
C THR A 517 -22.32 28.94 10.44
N PRO A 518 -23.14 28.86 11.49
CA PRO A 518 -23.71 29.99 12.17
C PRO A 518 -22.63 30.93 12.76
#